data_26900a0880dc20c7b0e380a76d316962
#
_entry.id   26900a0880dc20c7b0e380a76d316962
#
_cell.length_a   1.000
_cell.length_b   1.000
_cell.length_c   1.000
_cell.angle_alpha   90.00
_cell.angle_beta   90.00
_cell.angle_gamma   90.00
#
_symmetry.space_group_name_H-M   'P 1'
#
loop_
_entity.id
_entity.type
_entity.pdbx_description
1 polymer ?
#
loop_
_entity_poly.entity_id
_entity_poly.type
_entity_poly.pdbx_seq_one_letter_code
_entity_poly.pdbx_strand_id
1 'polypeptide(L)'
;ALDLKSWPGGKGNGKGSAGEWARVQQVFGFRTEQEALDYKSNPVDTLGPLAKARVPLLHVYGDADIVVPWKENTGVIAKRYKALGGEITLIGKPGIGHHPHGLTDSTPIVEFILKHSQLDQ
;
A
#
# COMPACT_ATOMS: atom_id res chain seq x y z
N ALA A 1 -4.49 1.82 -2.90
CA ALA A 1 -3.19 2.32 -3.39
C ALA A 1 -2.38 2.87 -2.23
N LEU A 2 -1.07 2.76 -2.33
CA LEU A 2 -0.13 3.22 -1.31
C LEU A 2 0.77 4.34 -1.85
N ASP A 3 0.68 4.58 -3.15
CA ASP A 3 1.30 5.70 -3.87
C ASP A 3 0.30 6.21 -4.92
N LEU A 4 -0.13 7.45 -4.78
CA LEU A 4 -1.11 8.07 -5.68
C LEU A 4 -0.60 8.16 -7.12
N LYS A 5 0.72 8.24 -7.34
CA LYS A 5 1.32 8.23 -8.68
C LYS A 5 1.13 6.88 -9.38
N SER A 6 1.18 5.78 -8.63
CA SER A 6 0.92 4.44 -9.16
C SER A 6 -0.56 4.28 -9.51
N TRP A 7 -1.43 4.56 -8.55
CA TRP A 7 -2.87 4.61 -8.78
C TRP A 7 -3.49 5.70 -7.90
N PRO A 8 -4.32 6.58 -8.45
CA PRO A 8 -4.88 6.54 -9.82
C PRO A 8 -3.98 7.12 -10.92
N GLY A 9 -2.79 7.60 -10.60
CA GLY A 9 -1.95 8.35 -11.53
C GLY A 9 -1.49 7.58 -12.76
N GLY A 10 -1.34 6.26 -12.68
CA GLY A 10 -0.87 5.43 -13.81
C GLY A 10 0.52 5.78 -14.30
N LYS A 11 1.37 6.33 -13.44
CA LYS A 11 2.73 6.77 -13.79
C LYS A 11 3.79 5.66 -13.71
N GLY A 12 3.38 4.46 -13.32
CA GLY A 12 4.20 3.25 -13.31
C GLY A 12 3.67 2.20 -14.28
N ASN A 13 3.61 0.95 -13.83
CA ASN A 13 3.19 -0.19 -14.65
C ASN A 13 1.68 -0.46 -14.65
N GLY A 14 0.92 0.23 -13.81
CA GLY A 14 -0.52 0.08 -13.73
C GLY A 14 -1.27 0.91 -14.77
N LYS A 15 -2.54 0.56 -14.97
CA LYS A 15 -3.39 1.24 -15.95
C LYS A 15 -3.70 2.68 -15.61
N GLY A 16 -3.76 3.02 -14.31
CA GLY A 16 -4.24 4.31 -13.85
C GLY A 16 -5.72 4.56 -14.19
N SER A 17 -6.18 5.74 -13.82
CA SER A 17 -7.53 6.23 -14.12
C SER A 17 -7.47 7.75 -14.22
N ALA A 18 -7.64 8.27 -15.44
CA ALA A 18 -7.57 9.72 -15.68
C ALA A 18 -8.63 10.49 -14.84
N GLY A 19 -9.84 9.95 -14.74
CA GLY A 19 -10.92 10.55 -13.94
C GLY A 19 -10.61 10.59 -12.46
N GLU A 20 -10.14 9.48 -11.90
CA GLU A 20 -9.77 9.41 -10.48
C GLU A 20 -8.50 10.22 -10.18
N TRP A 21 -7.56 10.30 -11.12
CA TRP A 21 -6.38 11.16 -10.98
C TRP A 21 -6.76 12.64 -10.91
N ALA A 22 -7.67 13.09 -11.78
CA ALA A 22 -8.19 14.44 -11.71
C ALA A 22 -8.94 14.71 -10.39
N ARG A 23 -9.72 13.74 -9.93
CA ARG A 23 -10.44 13.82 -8.65
C ARG A 23 -9.50 13.92 -7.46
N VAL A 24 -8.43 13.14 -7.43
CA VAL A 24 -7.39 13.22 -6.39
C VAL A 24 -6.78 14.62 -6.36
N GLN A 25 -6.42 15.15 -7.52
CA GLN A 25 -5.85 16.51 -7.59
C GLN A 25 -6.80 17.56 -7.01
N GLN A 26 -8.09 17.45 -7.31
CA GLN A 26 -9.10 18.33 -6.78
C GLN A 26 -9.27 18.19 -5.25
N VAL A 27 -9.41 16.97 -4.76
CA VAL A 27 -9.64 16.69 -3.35
C VAL A 27 -8.45 17.09 -2.48
N PHE A 28 -7.23 16.87 -2.96
CA PHE A 28 -6.00 17.26 -2.25
C PHE A 28 -5.65 18.74 -2.44
N GLY A 29 -6.36 19.47 -3.30
CA GLY A 29 -6.09 20.86 -3.57
C GLY A 29 -4.83 21.13 -4.38
N PHE A 30 -4.38 20.14 -5.15
CA PHE A 30 -3.25 20.33 -6.06
C PHE A 30 -3.66 21.23 -7.23
N ARG A 31 -2.91 22.31 -7.44
CA ARG A 31 -3.19 23.28 -8.50
C ARG A 31 -2.63 22.83 -9.84
N THR A 32 -1.63 21.96 -9.84
CA THR A 32 -0.99 21.41 -11.03
C THR A 32 -0.77 19.90 -10.85
N GLU A 33 -0.65 19.18 -11.95
CA GLU A 33 -0.25 17.78 -11.92
C GLU A 33 1.13 17.60 -11.27
N GLN A 34 2.03 18.56 -11.48
CA GLN A 34 3.38 18.48 -10.89
C GLN A 34 3.34 18.49 -9.36
N GLU A 35 2.44 19.26 -8.75
CA GLU A 35 2.23 19.22 -7.29
C GLU A 35 1.81 17.82 -6.81
N ALA A 36 0.94 17.15 -7.56
CA ALA A 36 0.54 15.77 -7.26
C ALA A 36 1.70 14.77 -7.41
N LEU A 37 2.53 14.95 -8.45
CA LEU A 37 3.72 14.11 -8.68
C LEU A 37 4.78 14.31 -7.60
N ASP A 38 4.92 15.53 -7.09
CA ASP A 38 5.91 15.90 -6.07
C ASP A 38 5.44 15.63 -4.64
N TYR A 39 4.19 15.21 -4.47
CA TYR A 39 3.61 14.92 -3.15
C TYR A 39 4.38 13.81 -2.42
N LYS A 40 4.84 14.09 -1.19
CA LYS A 40 5.72 13.22 -0.40
C LYS A 40 5.08 12.67 0.87
N SER A 41 3.75 12.69 0.95
CA SER A 41 3.01 12.17 2.10
C SER A 41 2.12 10.97 1.73
N ASN A 42 2.47 10.25 0.66
CA ASN A 42 1.86 8.96 0.38
C ASN A 42 2.21 7.94 1.48
N PRO A 43 1.42 6.90 1.70
CA PRO A 43 1.79 5.83 2.65
C PRO A 43 3.20 5.26 2.45
N VAL A 44 3.67 5.15 1.20
CA VAL A 44 5.05 4.72 0.89
C VAL A 44 6.13 5.69 1.40
N ASP A 45 5.76 6.95 1.67
CA ASP A 45 6.70 8.00 2.07
C ASP A 45 6.77 8.20 3.60
N THR A 46 5.76 7.77 4.34
CA THR A 46 5.53 8.17 5.76
C THR A 46 5.62 6.99 6.73
N LEU A 47 6.56 6.09 6.52
CA LEU A 47 6.70 4.86 7.30
C LEU A 47 7.51 5.03 8.60
N GLY A 48 8.30 6.10 8.71
CA GLY A 48 9.19 6.32 9.84
C GLY A 48 8.50 6.27 11.21
N PRO A 49 7.40 7.02 11.41
CA PRO A 49 6.68 6.99 12.69
C PRO A 49 6.14 5.61 13.05
N LEU A 50 5.64 4.84 12.07
CA LEU A 50 5.16 3.47 12.30
C LEU A 50 6.29 2.54 12.73
N ALA A 51 7.43 2.61 12.05
CA ALA A 51 8.60 1.81 12.38
C ALA A 51 9.14 2.15 13.78
N LYS A 52 9.20 3.44 14.12
CA LYS A 52 9.60 3.91 15.45
C LYS A 52 8.64 3.39 16.54
N ALA A 53 7.36 3.37 16.27
CA ALA A 53 6.34 2.84 17.16
C ALA A 53 6.26 1.30 17.14
N ARG A 54 7.08 0.62 16.33
CA ARG A 54 7.11 -0.83 16.17
C ARG A 54 5.75 -1.43 15.77
N VAL A 55 5.01 -0.74 14.91
CA VAL A 55 3.72 -1.23 14.42
C VAL A 55 3.97 -2.36 13.43
N PRO A 56 3.50 -3.59 13.71
CA PRO A 56 3.62 -4.68 12.74
C PRO A 56 2.64 -4.47 11.59
N LEU A 57 3.07 -4.80 10.38
CA LEU A 57 2.25 -4.70 9.18
C LEU A 57 2.00 -6.07 8.57
N LEU A 58 0.80 -6.26 8.04
CA LEU A 58 0.43 -7.40 7.20
C LEU A 58 -0.19 -6.87 5.92
N HIS A 59 0.35 -7.28 4.77
CA HIS A 59 -0.22 -6.96 3.47
C HIS A 59 -0.63 -8.23 2.73
N VAL A 60 -1.85 -8.22 2.20
CA VAL A 60 -2.37 -9.25 1.29
C VAL A 60 -2.50 -8.61 -0.09
N TYR A 61 -1.94 -9.23 -1.11
CA TYR A 61 -1.96 -8.70 -2.47
C TYR A 61 -2.07 -9.81 -3.52
N GLY A 62 -2.59 -9.45 -4.70
CA GLY A 62 -2.54 -10.30 -5.88
C GLY A 62 -1.30 -9.97 -6.70
N ASP A 63 -0.50 -10.98 -7.07
CA ASP A 63 0.73 -10.74 -7.81
C ASP A 63 0.53 -10.43 -9.30
N ALA A 64 -0.70 -10.61 -9.80
CA ALA A 64 -1.13 -10.24 -11.15
C ALA A 64 -1.97 -8.95 -11.19
N ASP A 65 -1.97 -8.15 -10.12
CA ASP A 65 -2.72 -6.90 -10.04
C ASP A 65 -2.12 -5.86 -11.00
N ILE A 66 -2.90 -5.48 -12.02
CA ILE A 66 -2.53 -4.47 -13.01
C ILE A 66 -3.19 -3.11 -12.75
N VAL A 67 -4.07 -3.02 -11.77
CA VAL A 67 -4.73 -1.78 -11.34
C VAL A 67 -3.86 -1.07 -10.33
N VAL A 68 -3.52 -1.76 -9.24
CA VAL A 68 -2.60 -1.30 -8.20
C VAL A 68 -1.43 -2.29 -8.13
N PRO A 69 -0.42 -2.16 -8.99
CA PRO A 69 0.68 -3.12 -9.07
C PRO A 69 1.40 -3.26 -7.73
N TRP A 70 1.53 -4.48 -7.24
CA TRP A 70 2.07 -4.71 -5.91
C TRP A 70 3.54 -4.27 -5.78
N LYS A 71 4.34 -4.39 -6.84
CA LYS A 71 5.76 -4.01 -6.82
C LYS A 71 5.98 -2.53 -6.55
N GLU A 72 5.08 -1.67 -7.01
CA GLU A 72 5.15 -0.22 -6.80
C GLU A 72 4.31 0.28 -5.59
N ASN A 73 3.64 -0.61 -4.90
CA ASN A 73 2.86 -0.33 -3.69
C ASN A 73 3.38 -1.16 -2.51
N THR A 74 2.83 -2.34 -2.26
CA THR A 74 3.24 -3.24 -1.18
C THR A 74 4.74 -3.55 -1.20
N GLY A 75 5.31 -3.76 -2.39
CA GLY A 75 6.75 -4.02 -2.55
C GLY A 75 7.63 -2.87 -2.07
N VAL A 76 7.23 -1.63 -2.36
CA VAL A 76 7.95 -0.43 -1.88
C VAL A 76 7.82 -0.30 -0.36
N ILE A 77 6.61 -0.48 0.19
CA ILE A 77 6.39 -0.50 1.64
C ILE A 77 7.29 -1.53 2.31
N ALA A 78 7.29 -2.77 1.82
CA ALA A 78 8.07 -3.85 2.41
C ALA A 78 9.57 -3.53 2.44
N LYS A 79 10.11 -3.06 1.32
CA LYS A 79 11.53 -2.68 1.22
C LYS A 79 11.89 -1.55 2.19
N ARG A 80 11.11 -0.46 2.18
CA ARG A 80 11.35 0.71 3.02
C ARG A 80 11.15 0.41 4.50
N TYR A 81 10.08 -0.32 4.84
CA TYR A 81 9.76 -0.64 6.22
C TYR A 81 10.82 -1.54 6.87
N LYS A 82 11.27 -2.56 6.15
CA LYS A 82 12.38 -3.42 6.61
C LYS A 82 13.68 -2.63 6.80
N ALA A 83 13.97 -1.69 5.89
CA ALA A 83 15.16 -0.82 6.01
C ALA A 83 15.10 0.08 7.26
N LEU A 84 13.89 0.43 7.72
CA LEU A 84 13.65 1.18 8.96
C LEU A 84 13.61 0.29 10.21
N GLY A 85 13.82 -1.02 10.08
CA GLY A 85 13.74 -1.98 11.18
C GLY A 85 12.31 -2.43 11.52
N GLY A 86 11.34 -2.11 10.68
CA GLY A 86 9.95 -2.50 10.85
C GLY A 86 9.68 -3.96 10.50
N GLU A 87 8.66 -4.54 11.14
CA GLU A 87 8.18 -5.88 10.86
C GLU A 87 7.02 -5.83 9.86
N ILE A 88 7.16 -6.54 8.75
CA ILE A 88 6.09 -6.67 7.76
C ILE A 88 5.98 -8.11 7.27
N THR A 89 4.75 -8.61 7.24
CA THR A 89 4.38 -9.93 6.70
C THR A 89 3.65 -9.73 5.38
N LEU A 90 4.06 -10.47 4.36
CA LEU A 90 3.47 -10.40 3.01
C LEU A 90 2.78 -11.72 2.68
N ILE A 91 1.53 -11.63 2.23
CA ILE A 91 0.77 -12.77 1.69
C ILE A 91 0.42 -12.44 0.24
N GLY A 92 1.21 -12.99 -0.68
CA GLY A 92 0.95 -12.87 -2.12
C GLY A 92 0.02 -13.98 -2.59
N LYS A 93 -0.94 -13.63 -3.43
CA LYS A 93 -1.87 -14.57 -4.06
C LYS A 93 -1.45 -14.80 -5.51
N PRO A 94 -0.87 -15.96 -5.85
CA PRO A 94 -0.37 -16.22 -7.19
C PRO A 94 -1.45 -16.14 -8.26
N GLY A 95 -1.18 -15.40 -9.35
CA GLY A 95 -2.08 -15.27 -10.49
C GLY A 95 -3.35 -14.48 -10.23
N ILE A 96 -3.53 -13.91 -9.04
CA ILE A 96 -4.72 -13.13 -8.69
C ILE A 96 -4.48 -11.65 -9.00
N GLY A 97 -5.49 -11.02 -9.62
CA GLY A 97 -5.47 -9.59 -9.94
C GLY A 97 -5.91 -8.73 -8.75
N HIS A 98 -6.52 -7.58 -9.09
CA HIS A 98 -6.98 -6.62 -8.08
C HIS A 98 -8.11 -7.17 -7.20
N HIS A 99 -8.93 -8.02 -7.72
CA HIS A 99 -10.01 -8.70 -7.00
C HIS A 99 -9.86 -10.23 -7.05
N PRO A 100 -10.27 -10.93 -5.98
CA PRO A 100 -10.75 -10.43 -4.68
C PRO A 100 -9.60 -9.86 -3.83
N HIS A 101 -9.90 -8.89 -2.96
CA HIS A 101 -8.89 -8.22 -2.14
C HIS A 101 -8.40 -9.07 -0.96
N GLY A 102 -9.27 -9.87 -0.37
CA GLY A 102 -8.98 -10.65 0.82
C GLY A 102 -8.46 -12.05 0.52
N LEU A 103 -8.46 -12.88 1.56
CA LEU A 103 -8.17 -14.30 1.49
C LEU A 103 -9.46 -15.10 1.58
N THR A 104 -9.54 -16.23 0.86
CA THR A 104 -10.66 -17.18 1.00
C THR A 104 -10.71 -17.72 2.44
N ASP A 105 -9.54 -18.07 2.99
CA ASP A 105 -9.39 -18.37 4.42
C ASP A 105 -8.73 -17.18 5.12
N SER A 106 -9.47 -16.50 5.97
CA SER A 106 -9.00 -15.32 6.69
C SER A 106 -8.17 -15.64 7.94
N THR A 107 -7.98 -16.91 8.28
CA THR A 107 -7.25 -17.34 9.49
C THR A 107 -5.91 -16.65 9.67
N PRO A 108 -5.02 -16.53 8.66
CA PRO A 108 -3.74 -15.84 8.84
C PRO A 108 -3.87 -14.38 9.25
N ILE A 109 -4.91 -13.69 8.75
CA ILE A 109 -5.18 -12.29 9.09
C ILE A 109 -5.66 -12.19 10.54
N VAL A 110 -6.61 -13.05 10.92
CA VAL A 110 -7.16 -13.10 12.28
C VAL A 110 -6.05 -13.41 13.30
N GLU A 111 -5.23 -14.42 13.02
CA GLU A 111 -4.10 -14.79 13.89
C GLU A 111 -3.10 -13.66 14.04
N PHE A 112 -2.78 -12.96 12.96
CA PHE A 112 -1.92 -11.77 13.01
C PHE A 112 -2.49 -10.68 13.92
N ILE A 113 -3.79 -10.37 13.76
CA ILE A 113 -4.46 -9.37 14.59
C ILE A 113 -4.45 -9.79 16.05
N LEU A 114 -4.83 -11.03 16.35
CA LEU A 114 -4.85 -11.54 17.73
C LEU A 114 -3.47 -11.53 18.39
N LYS A 115 -2.44 -11.95 17.66
CA LYS A 115 -1.05 -11.96 18.14
C LYS A 115 -0.58 -10.56 18.54
N HIS A 116 -0.94 -9.53 17.77
CA HIS A 116 -0.44 -8.16 17.98
C HIS A 116 -1.41 -7.25 18.72
N SER A 117 -2.63 -7.69 19.01
CA SER A 117 -3.62 -6.94 19.78
C SER A 117 -3.65 -7.32 21.27
N GLN A 118 -2.88 -8.31 21.67
CA GLN A 118 -2.75 -8.66 23.08
C GLN A 118 -1.98 -7.54 23.78
N LEU A 119 -2.72 -6.75 24.53
CA LEU A 119 -2.11 -5.78 25.42
C LEU A 119 -1.33 -6.55 26.48
N ASP A 120 -0.15 -6.08 26.80
CA ASP A 120 0.62 -6.58 27.94
C ASP A 120 -0.24 -6.51 29.19
N GLN A 121 -0.54 -7.66 29.74
CA GLN A 121 -1.27 -7.77 31.00
C GLN A 121 -0.32 -7.71 32.17
#